data_ae8eb667e21e829de1490bcc4b8ac316
#
_entry.id   ae8eb667e21e829de1490bcc4b8ac316
#
_cell.length_a   1.000
_cell.length_b   1.000
_cell.length_c   1.000
_cell.angle_alpha   90.00
_cell.angle_beta   90.00
_cell.angle_gamma   90.00
#
_symmetry.space_group_name_H-M   'P 1'
#
loop_
_entity.id
_entity.type
_entity.pdbx_description
1 polymer ?
#
loop_
_entity_poly.entity_id
_entity_poly.type
_entity_poly.pdbx_seq_one_letter_code
_entity_poly.pdbx_strand_id
1 'polypeptide(L)'
;TYGKLAISKTGQMLMGWDSEKREFIYADRSLKGAEFEIYADGDIVTQDNQGDTWFKGGEKVATITTGEKAEFTSDCKGICNYSVDENDVVHITLPLGKYKVKEVKTLYGYVFSKDNEWNLEFTWENGQDEFVLNSTEDTDKSGSLNLRNELARPQISLLKEDADTKETVSGAAFSLCTAQDIYNVDGEKIVEA
;
A
#
# COMPACT_ATOMS: atom_id res chain seq x y z
N THR A 1 -8.10 21.33 16.84
CA THR A 1 -8.33 21.15 15.40
C THR A 1 -7.23 20.24 14.83
N TYR A 2 -7.60 19.26 14.04
CA TYR A 2 -6.68 18.24 13.51
C TYR A 2 -7.17 17.71 12.17
N GLY A 3 -6.24 17.16 11.39
CA GLY A 3 -6.51 16.45 10.15
C GLY A 3 -6.86 14.99 10.40
N LYS A 4 -7.66 14.40 9.52
CA LYS A 4 -8.00 12.98 9.51
C LYS A 4 -7.52 12.37 8.19
N LEU A 5 -6.88 11.20 8.27
CA LEU A 5 -6.42 10.45 7.12
C LEU A 5 -6.78 8.98 7.30
N ALA A 6 -7.36 8.38 6.29
CA ALA A 6 -7.59 6.94 6.20
C ALA A 6 -6.61 6.32 5.21
N ILE A 7 -5.90 5.29 5.61
CA ILE A 7 -4.93 4.57 4.75
C ILE A 7 -5.35 3.11 4.66
N SER A 8 -5.50 2.63 3.44
CA SER A 8 -5.73 1.23 3.13
C SER A 8 -4.87 0.77 1.99
N LYS A 9 -4.61 -0.52 1.94
CA LYS A 9 -3.86 -1.18 0.89
C LYS A 9 -4.69 -2.31 0.33
N THR A 10 -4.75 -2.40 -0.99
CA THR A 10 -5.38 -3.52 -1.69
C THR A 10 -4.42 -4.12 -2.70
N GLY A 11 -4.69 -5.32 -3.11
CA GLY A 11 -4.00 -5.99 -4.18
C GLY A 11 -4.67 -7.30 -4.56
N GLN A 12 -4.27 -7.83 -5.70
CA GLN A 12 -4.78 -9.10 -6.19
C GLN A 12 -4.28 -10.23 -5.31
N MET A 13 -5.20 -11.11 -4.88
CA MET A 13 -4.89 -12.36 -4.21
C MET A 13 -5.41 -13.53 -5.02
N LEU A 14 -4.71 -14.66 -4.96
CA LEU A 14 -5.10 -15.89 -5.63
C LEU A 14 -6.33 -16.47 -4.96
N MET A 15 -7.40 -16.62 -5.73
CA MET A 15 -8.70 -17.13 -5.28
C MET A 15 -8.97 -18.57 -5.72
N GLY A 16 -8.54 -18.95 -6.91
CA GLY A 16 -8.87 -20.24 -7.48
C GLY A 16 -8.14 -20.55 -8.79
N TRP A 17 -8.54 -21.65 -9.40
CA TRP A 17 -8.05 -22.14 -10.68
C TRP A 17 -9.21 -22.51 -11.60
N ASP A 18 -9.24 -21.93 -12.80
CA ASP A 18 -10.16 -22.31 -13.86
C ASP A 18 -9.50 -23.39 -14.72
N SER A 19 -9.94 -24.65 -14.56
CA SER A 19 -9.38 -25.80 -15.27
C SER A 19 -9.71 -25.82 -16.76
N GLU A 20 -10.81 -25.18 -17.18
CA GLU A 20 -11.21 -25.11 -18.60
C GLU A 20 -10.34 -24.11 -19.35
N LYS A 21 -10.14 -22.92 -18.77
CA LYS A 21 -9.30 -21.86 -19.34
C LYS A 21 -7.82 -22.01 -19.02
N ARG A 22 -7.48 -22.85 -18.03
CA ARG A 22 -6.13 -23.00 -17.48
C ARG A 22 -5.56 -21.68 -16.98
N GLU A 23 -6.36 -20.97 -16.20
CA GLU A 23 -6.00 -19.66 -15.64
C GLU A 23 -6.22 -19.62 -14.13
N PHE A 24 -5.34 -18.91 -13.44
CA PHE A 24 -5.56 -18.57 -12.04
C PHE A 24 -6.57 -17.43 -11.94
N ILE A 25 -7.46 -17.55 -10.97
CA ILE A 25 -8.49 -16.55 -10.66
C ILE A 25 -7.97 -15.69 -9.53
N TYR A 26 -7.99 -14.36 -9.71
CA TYR A 26 -7.57 -13.39 -8.73
C TYR A 26 -8.73 -12.45 -8.38
N ALA A 27 -8.72 -11.94 -7.15
CA ALA A 27 -9.60 -10.86 -6.71
C ALA A 27 -8.83 -9.87 -5.86
N ASP A 28 -9.25 -8.61 -5.88
CA ASP A 28 -8.68 -7.58 -5.01
C ASP A 28 -9.14 -7.81 -3.56
N ARG A 29 -8.19 -7.77 -2.64
CA ARG A 29 -8.40 -7.95 -1.20
C ARG A 29 -7.57 -6.93 -0.44
N SER A 30 -7.95 -6.66 0.80
CA SER A 30 -7.13 -5.87 1.72
C SER A 30 -5.79 -6.53 1.95
N LEU A 31 -4.72 -5.76 1.86
CA LEU A 31 -3.36 -6.20 2.16
C LEU A 31 -2.95 -5.66 3.53
N LYS A 32 -2.76 -6.56 4.50
CA LYS A 32 -2.23 -6.24 5.83
C LYS A 32 -0.72 -6.35 5.84
N GLY A 33 -0.06 -5.46 6.59
CA GLY A 33 1.38 -5.54 6.84
C GLY A 33 2.25 -4.77 5.85
N ALA A 34 1.68 -4.00 4.93
CA ALA A 34 2.43 -3.00 4.17
C ALA A 34 2.75 -1.80 5.07
N GLU A 35 3.94 -1.23 4.92
CA GLU A 35 4.38 -0.13 5.79
C GLU A 35 4.48 1.17 5.01
N PHE A 36 3.93 2.23 5.63
CA PHE A 36 4.02 3.61 5.18
C PHE A 36 4.68 4.45 6.26
N GLU A 37 5.53 5.37 5.85
CA GLU A 37 6.09 6.39 6.73
C GLU A 37 5.51 7.75 6.38
N ILE A 38 5.20 8.54 7.39
CA ILE A 38 4.71 9.91 7.27
C ILE A 38 5.78 10.85 7.80
N TYR A 39 6.11 11.86 7.00
CA TYR A 39 7.08 12.89 7.31
C TYR A 39 6.42 14.27 7.29
N ALA A 40 6.88 15.17 8.13
CA ALA A 40 6.51 16.58 8.05
C ALA A 40 7.13 17.21 6.80
N ASP A 41 6.30 17.85 5.96
CA ASP A 41 6.76 18.62 4.78
C ASP A 41 6.76 20.10 5.10
N GLY A 42 7.73 20.52 5.88
CA GLY A 42 7.82 21.80 6.56
C GLY A 42 7.51 21.70 8.04
N ASP A 43 7.72 22.78 8.78
CA ASP A 43 7.47 22.81 10.22
C ASP A 43 5.96 22.71 10.51
N ILE A 44 5.58 21.81 11.38
CA ILE A 44 4.21 21.64 11.89
C ILE A 44 4.13 22.34 13.23
N VAL A 45 3.40 23.45 13.28
CA VAL A 45 3.32 24.32 14.45
C VAL A 45 2.00 24.20 15.19
N THR A 46 2.00 24.52 16.49
CA THR A 46 0.77 24.60 17.27
C THR A 46 -0.09 25.79 16.79
N GLN A 47 -1.40 25.65 16.95
CA GLN A 47 -2.36 26.63 16.48
C GLN A 47 -2.82 27.63 17.56
N ASP A 48 -2.14 27.63 18.70
CA ASP A 48 -2.43 28.46 19.85
C ASP A 48 -1.72 29.83 19.84
N ASN A 49 -1.10 30.18 18.71
CA ASN A 49 -0.25 31.36 18.53
C ASN A 49 0.96 31.44 19.48
N GLN A 50 1.30 30.36 20.17
CA GLN A 50 2.51 30.31 21.04
C GLN A 50 3.78 30.03 20.23
N GLY A 51 3.64 29.61 18.97
CA GLY A 51 4.78 29.36 18.07
C GLY A 51 5.56 28.06 18.35
N ASP A 52 5.01 27.16 19.16
CA ASP A 52 5.60 25.86 19.41
C ASP A 52 5.56 24.99 18.15
N THR A 53 6.56 24.18 17.98
CA THR A 53 6.68 23.27 16.84
C THR A 53 6.45 21.84 17.31
N TRP A 54 5.44 21.16 16.70
CA TRP A 54 5.20 19.74 16.91
C TRP A 54 6.26 18.89 16.23
N PHE A 55 6.54 19.19 14.96
CA PHE A 55 7.54 18.51 14.14
C PHE A 55 8.26 19.52 13.27
N LYS A 56 9.55 19.35 13.10
CA LYS A 56 10.34 20.11 12.12
C LYS A 56 10.24 19.49 10.74
N GLY A 57 10.40 20.30 9.71
CA GLY A 57 10.43 19.84 8.33
C GLY A 57 11.43 18.69 8.12
N GLY A 58 10.98 17.60 7.51
CA GLY A 58 11.77 16.39 7.30
C GLY A 58 11.75 15.38 8.44
N GLU A 59 11.17 15.70 9.60
CA GLU A 59 11.05 14.71 10.70
C GLU A 59 9.99 13.66 10.39
N LYS A 60 10.28 12.41 10.78
CA LYS A 60 9.30 11.34 10.72
C LYS A 60 8.25 11.53 11.80
N VAL A 61 6.99 11.49 11.41
CA VAL A 61 5.83 11.69 12.27
C VAL A 61 5.23 10.37 12.71
N ALA A 62 5.09 9.44 11.77
CA ALA A 62 4.47 8.15 12.05
C ALA A 62 4.98 7.06 11.10
N THR A 63 4.82 5.81 11.55
CA THR A 63 4.87 4.61 10.73
C THR A 63 3.53 3.90 10.82
N ILE A 64 2.94 3.58 9.67
CA ILE A 64 1.64 2.92 9.56
C ILE A 64 1.85 1.54 8.98
N THR A 65 1.31 0.53 9.65
CA THR A 65 1.22 -0.84 9.14
C THR A 65 -0.23 -1.10 8.74
N THR A 66 -0.49 -1.33 7.47
CA THR A 66 -1.84 -1.47 6.93
C THR A 66 -2.60 -2.60 7.61
N GLY A 67 -3.86 -2.32 8.00
CA GLY A 67 -4.74 -3.25 8.68
C GLY A 67 -4.35 -3.61 10.11
N GLU A 68 -3.30 -2.99 10.68
CA GLU A 68 -2.77 -3.38 11.99
C GLU A 68 -2.64 -2.22 12.98
N LYS A 69 -1.83 -1.20 12.65
CA LYS A 69 -1.47 -0.15 13.61
C LYS A 69 -0.88 1.10 12.98
N ALA A 70 -0.79 2.14 13.81
CA ALA A 70 0.10 3.28 13.56
C ALA A 70 0.95 3.56 14.81
N GLU A 71 2.21 3.92 14.60
CA GLU A 71 3.17 4.28 15.64
C GLU A 71 3.64 5.71 15.39
N PHE A 72 3.37 6.60 16.34
CA PHE A 72 3.73 8.01 16.25
C PHE A 72 5.01 8.30 17.03
N THR A 73 5.81 9.23 16.53
CA THR A 73 7.02 9.73 17.23
C THR A 73 6.69 10.71 18.36
N SER A 74 5.48 11.30 18.34
CA SER A 74 4.90 12.13 19.38
C SER A 74 3.38 11.95 19.38
N ASP A 75 2.74 12.01 20.54
CA ASP A 75 1.29 12.00 20.69
C ASP A 75 0.65 13.38 20.42
N CYS A 76 1.47 14.44 20.30
CA CYS A 76 1.03 15.81 20.09
C CYS A 76 -0.11 16.21 21.05
N LYS A 77 0.05 15.94 22.34
CA LYS A 77 -0.95 16.13 23.39
C LYS A 77 -2.30 15.46 23.08
N GLY A 78 -2.24 14.22 22.51
CA GLY A 78 -3.40 13.40 22.20
C GLY A 78 -4.00 13.65 20.81
N ILE A 79 -3.44 14.54 19.99
CA ILE A 79 -3.89 14.75 18.61
C ILE A 79 -3.46 13.57 17.73
N CYS A 80 -2.21 13.11 17.84
CA CYS A 80 -1.73 11.97 17.09
C CYS A 80 -2.31 10.67 17.67
N ASN A 81 -3.25 10.07 16.96
CA ASN A 81 -3.96 8.87 17.39
C ASN A 81 -4.38 8.03 16.17
N TYR A 82 -4.77 6.78 16.40
CA TYR A 82 -5.26 5.91 15.34
C TYR A 82 -6.36 4.95 15.79
N SER A 83 -7.08 4.43 14.82
CA SER A 83 -7.94 3.26 14.94
C SER A 83 -7.85 2.41 13.66
N VAL A 84 -8.22 1.15 13.75
CA VAL A 84 -8.33 0.24 12.60
C VAL A 84 -9.75 -0.25 12.53
N ASP A 85 -10.39 -0.16 11.37
CA ASP A 85 -11.75 -0.61 11.17
C ASP A 85 -11.84 -2.07 10.68
N GLU A 86 -13.06 -2.56 10.54
CA GLU A 86 -13.35 -3.93 10.08
C GLU A 86 -12.92 -4.23 8.65
N ASN A 87 -12.64 -3.19 7.86
CA ASN A 87 -12.18 -3.29 6.47
C ASN A 87 -10.64 -3.13 6.36
N ASP A 88 -9.93 -3.23 7.48
CA ASP A 88 -8.48 -3.08 7.56
C ASP A 88 -7.97 -1.67 7.18
N VAL A 89 -8.83 -0.66 7.27
CA VAL A 89 -8.46 0.74 7.06
C VAL A 89 -7.89 1.30 8.34
N VAL A 90 -6.69 1.86 8.28
CA VAL A 90 -6.06 2.58 9.39
C VAL A 90 -6.47 4.05 9.31
N HIS A 91 -7.23 4.49 10.29
CA HIS A 91 -7.65 5.88 10.46
C HIS A 91 -6.68 6.56 11.42
N ILE A 92 -6.07 7.66 11.00
CA ILE A 92 -5.18 8.44 11.85
C ILE A 92 -5.64 9.88 11.97
N THR A 93 -5.24 10.52 13.04
CA THR A 93 -5.36 11.97 13.25
C THR A 93 -3.99 12.60 13.40
N LEU A 94 -3.80 13.76 12.80
CA LEU A 94 -2.55 14.51 12.80
C LEU A 94 -2.82 16.01 13.00
N PRO A 95 -1.87 16.79 13.55
CA PRO A 95 -1.94 18.24 13.53
C PRO A 95 -2.15 18.79 12.12
N LEU A 96 -2.68 19.99 12.00
CA LEU A 96 -2.76 20.68 10.70
C LEU A 96 -1.36 20.96 10.15
N GLY A 97 -1.19 20.85 8.84
CA GLY A 97 0.08 21.12 8.17
C GLY A 97 0.27 20.26 6.93
N LYS A 98 1.48 20.31 6.39
CA LYS A 98 1.88 19.57 5.20
C LYS A 98 2.65 18.31 5.58
N TYR A 99 2.33 17.22 4.90
CA TYR A 99 2.94 15.92 5.13
C TYR A 99 3.29 15.23 3.83
N LYS A 100 4.26 14.35 3.93
CA LYS A 100 4.67 13.45 2.87
C LYS A 100 4.49 12.02 3.35
N VAL A 101 3.73 11.22 2.61
CA VAL A 101 3.50 9.80 2.89
C VAL A 101 4.28 8.98 1.88
N LYS A 102 5.03 8.00 2.35
CA LYS A 102 5.84 7.12 1.53
C LYS A 102 5.60 5.66 1.87
N GLU A 103 5.35 4.84 0.85
CA GLU A 103 5.38 3.39 1.02
C GLU A 103 6.82 2.91 1.11
N VAL A 104 7.19 2.27 2.23
CA VAL A 104 8.57 1.81 2.49
C VAL A 104 8.71 0.30 2.46
N LYS A 105 7.60 -0.43 2.62
CA LYS A 105 7.56 -1.88 2.55
C LYS A 105 6.25 -2.36 1.96
N THR A 106 6.34 -3.22 0.95
CA THR A 106 5.19 -3.97 0.45
C THR A 106 5.25 -5.42 0.91
N LEU A 107 4.21 -6.19 0.62
CA LEU A 107 4.14 -7.61 0.95
C LEU A 107 4.93 -8.45 -0.04
N TYR A 108 5.36 -9.63 0.42
CA TYR A 108 6.01 -10.60 -0.45
C TYR A 108 5.12 -10.96 -1.66
N GLY A 109 5.72 -10.94 -2.85
CA GLY A 109 5.02 -11.21 -4.09
C GLY A 109 4.35 -10.00 -4.75
N TYR A 110 4.41 -8.82 -4.13
CA TYR A 110 3.90 -7.58 -4.69
C TYR A 110 5.02 -6.62 -5.06
N VAL A 111 4.75 -5.75 -6.01
CA VAL A 111 5.67 -4.70 -6.44
C VAL A 111 5.17 -3.34 -5.96
N PHE A 112 6.09 -2.43 -5.68
CA PHE A 112 5.73 -1.03 -5.43
C PHE A 112 5.06 -0.42 -6.66
N SER A 113 4.07 0.45 -6.44
CA SER A 113 3.57 1.32 -7.50
C SER A 113 4.69 2.27 -7.94
N LYS A 114 4.59 2.82 -9.18
CA LYS A 114 5.56 3.80 -9.70
C LYS A 114 5.65 5.02 -8.78
N ASP A 115 4.51 5.44 -8.25
CA ASP A 115 4.38 6.57 -7.35
C ASP A 115 4.16 6.00 -5.95
N ASN A 116 5.22 5.90 -5.17
CA ASN A 116 5.19 5.40 -3.79
C ASN A 116 5.30 6.51 -2.75
N GLU A 117 5.12 7.75 -3.16
CA GLU A 117 5.18 8.95 -2.33
C GLU A 117 4.05 9.91 -2.66
N TRP A 118 3.36 10.43 -1.63
CA TRP A 118 2.21 11.32 -1.76
C TRP A 118 2.39 12.53 -0.86
N ASN A 119 1.97 13.71 -1.34
CA ASN A 119 1.97 14.94 -0.57
C ASN A 119 0.55 15.24 -0.07
N LEU A 120 0.41 15.55 1.20
CA LEU A 120 -0.84 15.85 1.87
C LEU A 120 -0.78 17.21 2.55
N GLU A 121 -1.90 17.92 2.61
CA GLU A 121 -2.02 19.13 3.40
C GLU A 121 -3.36 19.15 4.14
N PHE A 122 -3.31 19.31 5.46
CA PHE A 122 -4.48 19.55 6.28
C PHE A 122 -4.56 21.03 6.62
N THR A 123 -5.62 21.68 6.13
CA THR A 123 -5.85 23.10 6.33
C THR A 123 -7.17 23.37 7.05
N TRP A 124 -7.29 24.54 7.66
CA TRP A 124 -8.54 25.07 8.16
C TRP A 124 -9.12 26.03 7.11
N GLU A 125 -10.27 25.70 6.56
CA GLU A 125 -10.98 26.57 5.64
C GLU A 125 -12.32 27.04 6.22
N ASN A 126 -12.52 28.38 6.26
CA ASN A 126 -13.79 29.04 6.54
C ASN A 126 -14.50 28.64 7.86
N GLY A 127 -13.77 28.29 8.89
CA GLY A 127 -14.34 27.94 10.19
C GLY A 127 -15.19 26.68 10.22
N GLN A 128 -14.98 25.79 9.25
CA GLN A 128 -15.61 24.46 9.23
C GLN A 128 -14.70 23.42 9.88
N ASP A 129 -15.29 22.45 10.55
CA ASP A 129 -14.54 21.31 11.14
C ASP A 129 -14.10 20.28 10.10
N GLU A 130 -14.40 20.52 8.83
CA GLU A 130 -13.98 19.66 7.72
C GLU A 130 -12.71 20.19 7.08
N PHE A 131 -11.73 19.30 6.98
CA PHE A 131 -10.43 19.58 6.37
C PHE A 131 -10.42 19.13 4.93
N VAL A 132 -10.00 20.02 4.05
CA VAL A 132 -9.72 19.67 2.65
C VAL A 132 -8.33 19.08 2.58
N LEU A 133 -8.25 17.83 2.15
CA LEU A 133 -7.00 17.20 1.78
C LEU A 133 -6.63 17.67 0.38
N ASN A 134 -5.63 18.55 0.28
CA ASN A 134 -5.05 18.90 -1.00
C ASN A 134 -3.98 17.87 -1.35
N SER A 135 -4.31 16.94 -2.22
CA SER A 135 -3.35 15.99 -2.71
C SER A 135 -3.24 16.04 -4.23
N THR A 136 -2.08 15.69 -4.71
CA THR A 136 -1.88 15.34 -6.10
C THR A 136 -2.47 13.96 -6.40
N GLU A 137 -3.34 13.92 -7.37
CA GLU A 137 -3.83 12.80 -8.20
C GLU A 137 -4.52 11.58 -7.57
N ASP A 138 -4.16 11.06 -6.38
CA ASP A 138 -4.68 9.77 -5.87
C ASP A 138 -5.48 9.85 -4.57
N THR A 139 -5.72 11.02 -4.03
CA THR A 139 -6.60 11.18 -2.87
C THR A 139 -7.92 11.77 -3.31
N ASP A 140 -8.98 11.10 -2.94
CA ASP A 140 -10.27 11.76 -2.97
C ASP A 140 -10.28 12.88 -1.90
N LYS A 141 -11.16 13.84 -2.06
CA LYS A 141 -11.32 14.97 -1.12
C LYS A 141 -11.80 14.53 0.27
N SER A 142 -11.92 13.23 0.52
CA SER A 142 -12.40 12.63 1.76
C SER A 142 -11.30 12.34 2.78
N GLY A 143 -10.03 12.58 2.46
CA GLY A 143 -8.91 12.26 3.34
C GLY A 143 -8.56 10.78 3.36
N SER A 144 -8.74 10.09 2.24
CA SER A 144 -8.43 8.67 2.10
C SER A 144 -7.29 8.44 1.11
N LEU A 145 -6.36 7.56 1.46
CA LEU A 145 -5.36 6.97 0.58
C LEU A 145 -5.69 5.49 0.39
N ASN A 146 -6.31 5.16 -0.74
CA ASN A 146 -6.59 3.78 -1.13
C ASN A 146 -5.56 3.35 -2.18
N LEU A 147 -4.56 2.62 -1.73
CA LEU A 147 -3.42 2.27 -2.56
C LEU A 147 -3.49 0.81 -2.98
N ARG A 148 -3.16 0.54 -4.24
CA ARG A 148 -3.19 -0.80 -4.81
C ARG A 148 -1.79 -1.21 -5.28
N ASN A 149 -1.34 -2.39 -4.86
CA ASN A 149 -0.13 -3.01 -5.38
C ASN A 149 -0.47 -4.15 -6.35
N GLU A 150 0.32 -4.25 -7.39
CA GLU A 150 0.24 -5.34 -8.34
C GLU A 150 1.07 -6.52 -7.87
N LEU A 151 0.60 -7.75 -8.19
CA LEU A 151 1.42 -8.94 -8.02
C LEU A 151 2.63 -8.91 -8.95
N ALA A 152 3.76 -9.35 -8.43
CA ALA A 152 4.92 -9.65 -9.26
C ALA A 152 4.54 -10.81 -10.20
N ARG A 153 4.77 -10.61 -11.50
CA ARG A 153 4.49 -11.63 -12.54
C ARG A 153 5.78 -12.02 -13.23
N PRO A 154 6.54 -12.97 -12.66
CA PRO A 154 7.73 -13.47 -13.30
C PRO A 154 7.36 -14.15 -14.63
N GLN A 155 8.23 -14.02 -15.62
CA GLN A 155 8.08 -14.67 -16.92
C GLN A 155 9.16 -15.71 -17.09
N ILE A 156 8.81 -16.84 -17.71
CA ILE A 156 9.74 -17.89 -18.10
C ILE A 156 9.79 -17.91 -19.62
N SER A 157 11.00 -17.80 -20.17
CA SER A 157 11.26 -17.99 -21.60
C SER A 157 11.99 -19.30 -21.80
N LEU A 158 11.49 -20.14 -22.71
CA LEU A 158 12.09 -21.42 -23.06
C LEU A 158 12.57 -21.38 -24.52
N LEU A 159 13.83 -21.68 -24.72
CA LEU A 159 14.43 -21.83 -26.04
C LEU A 159 14.96 -23.27 -26.17
N LYS A 160 14.58 -23.95 -27.26
CA LYS A 160 15.13 -25.24 -27.63
C LYS A 160 16.13 -25.04 -28.74
N GLU A 161 17.35 -25.52 -28.52
CA GLU A 161 18.43 -25.48 -29.48
C GLU A 161 18.93 -26.90 -29.78
N ASP A 162 19.42 -27.12 -31.01
CA ASP A 162 20.18 -28.29 -31.38
C ASP A 162 21.55 -28.27 -30.67
N ALA A 163 21.95 -29.42 -30.14
CA ALA A 163 23.18 -29.51 -29.33
C ALA A 163 24.46 -29.27 -30.14
N ASP A 164 24.45 -29.65 -31.42
CA ASP A 164 25.61 -29.57 -32.28
C ASP A 164 25.66 -28.27 -33.09
N THR A 165 24.54 -27.91 -33.73
CA THR A 165 24.48 -26.75 -34.63
C THR A 165 24.21 -25.45 -33.93
N LYS A 166 23.63 -25.49 -32.69
CA LYS A 166 23.15 -24.33 -31.92
C LYS A 166 22.01 -23.59 -32.60
N GLU A 167 21.40 -24.17 -33.61
CA GLU A 167 20.23 -23.60 -34.26
C GLU A 167 18.97 -23.84 -33.44
N THR A 168 18.04 -22.90 -33.51
CA THR A 168 16.75 -23.00 -32.81
C THR A 168 15.90 -24.11 -33.40
N VAL A 169 15.41 -24.99 -32.54
CA VAL A 169 14.52 -26.10 -32.90
C VAL A 169 13.07 -25.71 -32.62
N SER A 170 12.26 -25.59 -33.67
CA SER A 170 10.85 -25.33 -33.57
C SER A 170 10.02 -26.60 -33.35
N GLY A 171 8.82 -26.46 -32.77
CA GLY A 171 7.86 -27.57 -32.58
C GLY A 171 8.14 -28.47 -31.37
N ALA A 172 9.13 -28.18 -30.55
CA ALA A 172 9.31 -28.88 -29.28
C ALA A 172 8.16 -28.49 -28.30
N ALA A 173 7.55 -29.50 -27.68
CA ALA A 173 6.54 -29.30 -26.70
C ALA A 173 7.11 -29.40 -25.29
N PHE A 174 6.67 -28.49 -24.39
CA PHE A 174 7.02 -28.49 -22.99
C PHE A 174 5.76 -28.50 -22.14
N SER A 175 5.81 -29.19 -21.03
CA SER A 175 4.76 -29.13 -20.00
C SER A 175 5.30 -28.38 -18.77
N LEU A 176 4.54 -27.40 -18.29
CA LEU A 176 4.80 -26.75 -17.02
C LEU A 176 3.90 -27.37 -15.96
N CYS A 177 4.50 -27.99 -14.95
CA CYS A 177 3.80 -28.61 -13.85
C CYS A 177 4.18 -27.95 -12.53
N THR A 178 3.26 -27.90 -11.59
CA THR A 178 3.58 -27.46 -10.22
C THR A 178 4.43 -28.53 -9.52
N ALA A 179 5.41 -28.10 -8.74
CA ALA A 179 6.26 -28.97 -7.94
C ALA A 179 5.71 -29.22 -6.52
N GLN A 180 4.67 -28.48 -6.15
CA GLN A 180 3.98 -28.58 -4.85
C GLN A 180 2.54 -28.11 -4.98
N ASP A 181 1.70 -28.51 -4.04
CA ASP A 181 0.32 -28.05 -4.00
C ASP A 181 0.22 -26.53 -3.95
N ILE A 182 -0.73 -25.97 -4.68
CA ILE A 182 -1.01 -24.52 -4.69
C ILE A 182 -2.29 -24.26 -3.90
N TYR A 183 -2.23 -23.30 -2.98
CA TYR A 183 -3.33 -22.91 -2.12
C TYR A 183 -3.79 -21.49 -2.45
N ASN A 184 -5.10 -21.24 -2.29
CA ASN A 184 -5.65 -19.89 -2.40
C ASN A 184 -5.39 -19.07 -1.13
N VAL A 185 -5.88 -17.82 -1.11
CA VAL A 185 -5.74 -16.90 0.04
C VAL A 185 -6.39 -17.43 1.31
N ASP A 186 -7.42 -18.24 1.20
CA ASP A 186 -8.17 -18.84 2.33
C ASP A 186 -7.56 -20.18 2.80
N GLY A 187 -6.44 -20.62 2.20
CA GLY A 187 -5.74 -21.84 2.55
C GLY A 187 -6.36 -23.12 1.93
N GLU A 188 -7.23 -22.96 0.95
CA GLU A 188 -7.82 -24.08 0.22
C GLU A 188 -6.90 -24.53 -0.91
N LYS A 189 -6.66 -25.84 -1.03
CA LYS A 189 -5.87 -26.37 -2.14
C LYS A 189 -6.65 -26.25 -3.45
N ILE A 190 -6.08 -25.54 -4.43
CA ILE A 190 -6.68 -25.29 -5.74
C ILE A 190 -6.01 -26.02 -6.89
N VAL A 191 -4.74 -26.40 -6.74
CA VAL A 191 -4.00 -27.24 -7.70
C VAL A 191 -3.17 -28.23 -6.90
N GLU A 192 -3.23 -29.51 -7.31
CA GLU A 192 -2.41 -30.59 -6.74
C GLU A 192 -1.10 -30.74 -7.53
N ALA A 193 0.00 -31.09 -6.84
CA ALA A 193 1.33 -31.30 -7.44
C ALA A 193 1.37 -32.54 -8.34
#